data_1116de6e311f7615945e1a1920f89f5b
#
_entry.id   1116de6e311f7615945e1a1920f89f5b
#
_cell.length_a   1.000
_cell.length_b   1.000
_cell.length_c   1.000
_cell.angle_alpha   90.00
_cell.angle_beta   90.00
_cell.angle_gamma   90.00
#
_symmetry.space_group_name_H-M   'P 1'
#
loop_
_entity.id
_entity.type
_entity.pdbx_description
1 polymer ?
#
loop_
_entity_poly.entity_id
_entity_poly.type
_entity_poly.pdbx_seq_one_letter_code
_entity_poly.pdbx_strand_id
1 'polypeptide(L)'
;MTDPAAALHAALLERGETVGCAESLTGGQLAAGLSGTPGASGTFRGGVVTYATELKRRLLGVTAPEIISGECAMQMAAGARDLLDVDWALATTGVAGPDLQEGQPAGTVYVGLAGRDSARFVRLALDGDRTAVRSGACSGALDLLLAEVTRG
;
A
#
# COMPACT_ATOMS: atom_id res chain seq x y z
N MET A 1 -0.43 -18.18 14.76
CA MET A 1 -0.59 -16.77 14.37
C MET A 1 -1.33 -16.68 13.05
N THR A 2 -2.32 -15.83 12.99
CA THR A 2 -3.08 -15.64 11.75
C THR A 2 -2.27 -14.78 10.78
N ASP A 3 -2.18 -15.23 9.54
CA ASP A 3 -1.55 -14.47 8.47
C ASP A 3 -2.39 -13.19 8.23
N PRO A 4 -1.80 -11.99 8.33
CA PRO A 4 -2.54 -10.74 8.11
C PRO A 4 -3.27 -10.68 6.76
N ALA A 5 -2.67 -11.21 5.71
CA ALA A 5 -3.30 -11.21 4.38
C ALA A 5 -4.53 -12.11 4.37
N ALA A 6 -4.46 -13.28 5.00
CA ALA A 6 -5.60 -14.19 5.09
C ALA A 6 -6.72 -13.58 5.95
N ALA A 7 -6.36 -12.95 7.08
CA ALA A 7 -7.33 -12.28 7.94
C ALA A 7 -8.01 -11.12 7.21
N LEU A 8 -7.25 -10.34 6.46
CA LEU A 8 -7.78 -9.23 5.67
C LEU A 8 -8.74 -9.73 4.59
N HIS A 9 -8.34 -10.78 3.87
CA HIS A 9 -9.21 -11.38 2.85
C HIS A 9 -10.54 -11.83 3.46
N ALA A 10 -10.51 -12.53 4.59
CA ALA A 10 -11.71 -12.99 5.25
C ALA A 10 -12.62 -11.83 5.65
N ALA A 11 -12.05 -10.76 6.21
CA ALA A 11 -12.81 -9.58 6.63
C ALA A 11 -13.45 -8.88 5.43
N LEU A 12 -12.71 -8.71 4.35
CA LEU A 12 -13.23 -8.07 3.14
C LEU A 12 -14.31 -8.91 2.48
N LEU A 13 -14.11 -10.22 2.43
CA LEU A 13 -15.09 -11.14 1.86
C LEU A 13 -16.42 -11.07 2.61
N GLU A 14 -16.37 -11.04 3.94
CA GLU A 14 -17.57 -10.90 4.78
C GLU A 14 -18.28 -9.57 4.52
N ARG A 15 -17.54 -8.50 4.27
CA ARG A 15 -18.10 -7.19 3.97
C ARG A 15 -18.56 -7.03 2.52
N GLY A 16 -18.21 -7.97 1.65
CA GLY A 16 -18.48 -7.85 0.22
C GLY A 16 -17.69 -6.74 -0.45
N GLU A 17 -16.47 -6.47 0.04
CA GLU A 17 -15.65 -5.36 -0.42
C GLU A 17 -14.38 -5.84 -1.11
N THR A 18 -13.85 -4.98 -1.97
CA THR A 18 -12.67 -5.27 -2.79
C THR A 18 -11.49 -4.40 -2.42
N VAL A 19 -10.29 -4.87 -2.73
CA VAL A 19 -9.04 -4.17 -2.47
C VAL A 19 -8.14 -4.18 -3.69
N GLY A 20 -7.38 -3.11 -3.84
CA GLY A 20 -6.28 -3.03 -4.79
C GLY A 20 -5.12 -2.28 -4.17
N CYS A 21 -4.01 -2.16 -4.89
CA CYS A 21 -2.85 -1.48 -4.35
C CYS A 21 -2.02 -0.78 -5.43
N ALA A 22 -1.23 0.19 -4.97
CA ALA A 22 -0.20 0.84 -5.78
C ALA A 22 1.11 0.78 -4.99
N GLU A 23 2.16 0.34 -5.64
CA GLU A 23 3.44 0.09 -4.98
C GLU A 23 4.56 0.90 -5.58
N SER A 24 5.50 1.31 -4.74
CA SER A 24 6.78 1.85 -5.17
C SER A 24 7.89 0.94 -4.64
N LEU A 25 8.43 1.21 -3.45
CA LEU A 25 9.58 0.45 -2.94
C LEU A 25 9.31 -1.04 -2.76
N THR A 26 8.08 -1.44 -2.60
CA THR A 26 7.73 -2.85 -2.38
C THR A 26 7.68 -3.67 -3.68
N GLY A 27 7.65 -3.00 -4.82
CA GLY A 27 7.94 -3.60 -6.13
C GLY A 27 7.11 -4.79 -6.56
N GLY A 28 5.87 -4.91 -6.07
CA GLY A 28 4.97 -6.02 -6.36
C GLY A 28 4.76 -6.97 -5.18
N GLN A 29 5.55 -6.81 -4.12
CA GLN A 29 5.47 -7.69 -2.95
C GLN A 29 4.13 -7.57 -2.22
N LEU A 30 3.56 -6.37 -2.15
CA LEU A 30 2.25 -6.17 -1.53
C LEU A 30 1.15 -6.86 -2.34
N ALA A 31 1.15 -6.68 -3.65
CA ALA A 31 0.20 -7.36 -4.54
C ALA A 31 0.33 -8.88 -4.45
N ALA A 32 1.58 -9.39 -4.39
CA ALA A 32 1.83 -10.81 -4.21
C ALA A 32 1.23 -11.31 -2.87
N GLY A 33 1.39 -10.53 -1.81
CA GLY A 33 0.81 -10.86 -0.50
C GLY A 33 -0.71 -10.89 -0.53
N LEU A 34 -1.33 -9.90 -1.15
CA LEU A 34 -2.78 -9.81 -1.26
C LEU A 34 -3.38 -10.94 -2.10
N SER A 35 -2.63 -11.45 -3.07
CA SER A 35 -3.08 -12.53 -3.95
C SER A 35 -2.70 -13.92 -3.46
N GLY A 36 -1.93 -14.04 -2.38
CA GLY A 36 -1.42 -15.32 -1.92
C GLY A 36 -2.40 -16.19 -1.16
N THR A 37 -3.53 -15.66 -0.71
CA THR A 37 -4.53 -16.42 0.03
C THR A 37 -5.44 -17.16 -0.95
N PRO A 38 -5.72 -18.46 -0.74
CA PRO A 38 -6.68 -19.17 -1.58
C PRO A 38 -8.03 -18.46 -1.62
N GLY A 39 -8.57 -18.28 -2.81
CA GLY A 39 -9.81 -17.54 -3.01
C GLY A 39 -9.63 -16.02 -3.09
N ALA A 40 -8.39 -15.53 -3.15
CA ALA A 40 -8.09 -14.10 -3.16
C ALA A 40 -8.84 -13.31 -4.23
N SER A 41 -9.18 -13.93 -5.36
CA SER A 41 -9.91 -13.26 -6.43
C SER A 41 -11.29 -12.72 -5.99
N GLY A 42 -11.81 -13.21 -4.87
CA GLY A 42 -13.06 -12.69 -4.31
C GLY A 42 -12.94 -11.30 -3.70
N THR A 43 -11.73 -10.85 -3.39
CA THR A 43 -11.50 -9.54 -2.77
C THR A 43 -10.43 -8.71 -3.47
N PHE A 44 -9.34 -9.33 -3.92
CA PHE A 44 -8.24 -8.61 -4.57
C PHE A 44 -8.48 -8.49 -6.06
N ARG A 45 -8.55 -7.26 -6.57
CA ARG A 45 -8.82 -7.02 -8.00
C ARG A 45 -7.55 -6.75 -8.81
N GLY A 46 -6.52 -6.23 -8.19
CA GLY A 46 -5.30 -5.93 -8.91
C GLY A 46 -4.42 -4.91 -8.20
N GLY A 47 -3.25 -4.70 -8.76
CA GLY A 47 -2.31 -3.72 -8.27
C GLY A 47 -1.45 -3.18 -9.39
N VAL A 48 -0.83 -2.03 -9.15
CA VAL A 48 0.12 -1.42 -10.08
C VAL A 48 1.42 -1.12 -9.35
N VAL A 49 2.53 -1.32 -10.02
CA VAL A 49 3.85 -0.95 -9.51
C VAL A 49 4.28 0.30 -10.25
N THR A 50 4.22 1.44 -9.57
CA THR A 50 4.62 2.73 -10.13
C THR A 50 5.93 3.17 -9.50
N TYR A 51 6.98 2.43 -9.82
CA TYR A 51 8.31 2.64 -9.23
C TYR A 51 8.88 4.01 -9.61
N ALA A 52 8.76 4.36 -10.89
CA ALA A 52 9.21 5.65 -11.41
C ALA A 52 8.24 6.77 -11.03
N THR A 53 8.78 7.94 -10.71
CA THR A 53 7.99 9.13 -10.40
C THR A 53 6.98 9.47 -11.51
N GLU A 54 7.41 9.39 -12.75
CA GLU A 54 6.56 9.67 -13.91
C GLU A 54 5.32 8.77 -13.92
N LEU A 55 5.46 7.50 -13.58
CA LEU A 55 4.34 6.56 -13.55
C LEU A 55 3.36 6.89 -12.42
N LYS A 56 3.85 7.33 -11.27
CA LYS A 56 2.99 7.81 -10.19
C LYS A 56 2.10 8.95 -10.66
N ARG A 57 2.70 9.88 -11.40
CA ARG A 57 1.97 11.06 -11.91
C ARG A 57 0.99 10.69 -13.01
N ARG A 58 1.44 9.91 -13.98
CA ARG A 58 0.64 9.60 -15.17
C ARG A 58 -0.50 8.64 -14.87
N LEU A 59 -0.25 7.58 -14.10
CA LEU A 59 -1.27 6.56 -13.83
C LEU A 59 -2.15 6.89 -12.63
N LEU A 60 -1.56 7.51 -11.60
CA LEU A 60 -2.25 7.68 -10.32
C LEU A 60 -2.60 9.13 -10.02
N GLY A 61 -2.20 10.07 -10.87
CA GLY A 61 -2.52 11.47 -10.68
C GLY A 61 -1.78 12.14 -9.52
N VAL A 62 -0.62 11.60 -9.13
CA VAL A 62 0.17 12.18 -8.05
C VAL A 62 0.67 13.56 -8.45
N THR A 63 0.44 14.55 -7.59
CA THR A 63 0.91 15.92 -7.77
C THR A 63 1.88 16.34 -6.68
N ALA A 64 2.03 15.55 -5.62
CA ALA A 64 2.93 15.86 -4.51
C ALA A 64 4.34 16.16 -5.05
N PRO A 65 4.97 17.27 -4.60
CA PRO A 65 6.32 17.61 -5.07
C PRO A 65 7.36 16.61 -4.60
N GLU A 66 7.16 16.04 -3.42
CA GLU A 66 8.06 15.03 -2.87
C GLU A 66 7.38 13.67 -2.93
N ILE A 67 8.14 12.68 -3.40
CA ILE A 67 7.62 11.32 -3.61
C ILE A 67 7.68 10.51 -2.32
N ILE A 68 8.68 10.77 -1.47
CA ILE A 68 8.76 10.15 -0.14
C ILE A 68 7.99 11.04 0.84
N SER A 69 6.67 10.91 0.84
CA SER A 69 5.79 11.76 1.66
C SER A 69 4.45 11.11 1.89
N GLY A 70 3.77 11.56 2.94
CA GLY A 70 2.40 11.12 3.22
C GLY A 70 1.43 11.59 2.14
N GLU A 71 1.62 12.81 1.62
CA GLU A 71 0.79 13.32 0.53
C GLU A 71 0.87 12.41 -0.69
N CYS A 72 2.09 12.01 -1.08
CA CYS A 72 2.27 11.11 -2.21
C CYS A 72 1.58 9.77 -1.95
N ALA A 73 1.76 9.19 -0.76
CA ALA A 73 1.12 7.92 -0.42
C ALA A 73 -0.41 8.00 -0.51
N MET A 74 -1.00 9.07 0.02
CA MET A 74 -2.46 9.27 -0.08
C MET A 74 -2.92 9.41 -1.53
N GLN A 75 -2.20 10.18 -2.33
CA GLN A 75 -2.56 10.38 -3.73
C GLN A 75 -2.41 9.10 -4.54
N MET A 76 -1.37 8.30 -4.25
CA MET A 76 -1.20 6.99 -4.87
C MET A 76 -2.39 6.08 -4.55
N ALA A 77 -2.79 6.04 -3.28
CA ALA A 77 -3.92 5.21 -2.85
C ALA A 77 -5.22 5.66 -3.50
N ALA A 78 -5.50 6.96 -3.50
CA ALA A 78 -6.71 7.49 -4.12
C ALA A 78 -6.75 7.23 -5.63
N GLY A 79 -5.62 7.42 -6.31
CA GLY A 79 -5.50 7.13 -7.73
C GLY A 79 -5.67 5.66 -8.05
N ALA A 80 -5.12 4.79 -7.22
CA ALA A 80 -5.26 3.34 -7.39
C ALA A 80 -6.70 2.90 -7.18
N ARG A 81 -7.39 3.48 -6.19
CA ARG A 81 -8.79 3.17 -5.94
C ARG A 81 -9.64 3.45 -7.18
N ASP A 82 -9.44 4.60 -7.80
CA ASP A 82 -10.16 4.98 -9.01
C ASP A 82 -9.78 4.10 -10.20
N LEU A 83 -8.48 3.90 -10.42
CA LEU A 83 -7.97 3.12 -11.55
C LEU A 83 -8.45 1.67 -11.52
N LEU A 84 -8.44 1.06 -10.34
CA LEU A 84 -8.75 -0.35 -10.17
C LEU A 84 -10.22 -0.61 -9.85
N ASP A 85 -10.99 0.45 -9.62
CA ASP A 85 -12.41 0.38 -9.25
C ASP A 85 -12.62 -0.56 -8.07
N VAL A 86 -11.97 -0.24 -6.96
CA VAL A 86 -12.03 -1.03 -5.72
C VAL A 86 -12.61 -0.20 -4.58
N ASP A 87 -13.09 -0.88 -3.54
CA ASP A 87 -13.59 -0.20 -2.35
C ASP A 87 -12.45 0.39 -1.51
N TRP A 88 -11.34 -0.35 -1.43
CA TRP A 88 -10.16 0.05 -0.66
C TRP A 88 -8.91 -0.05 -1.52
N ALA A 89 -8.02 0.91 -1.36
CA ALA A 89 -6.70 0.83 -1.99
C ALA A 89 -5.61 1.17 -0.99
N LEU A 90 -4.55 0.38 -1.02
CA LEU A 90 -3.33 0.60 -0.24
C LEU A 90 -2.24 1.11 -1.17
N ALA A 91 -1.37 1.96 -0.65
CA ALA A 91 -0.21 2.41 -1.42
C ALA A 91 1.03 2.44 -0.53
N THR A 92 2.18 2.22 -1.14
CA THR A 92 3.47 2.29 -0.45
C THR A 92 4.40 3.21 -1.21
N THR A 93 5.09 4.10 -0.47
CA THR A 93 6.22 4.86 -0.97
C THR A 93 7.23 4.99 0.16
N GLY A 94 8.50 5.10 -0.17
CA GLY A 94 9.52 5.16 0.87
C GLY A 94 10.90 4.81 0.38
N VAL A 95 11.82 4.74 1.33
CA VAL A 95 13.24 4.47 1.10
C VAL A 95 13.61 3.08 1.60
N ALA A 96 13.79 2.16 0.66
CA ALA A 96 14.17 0.79 1.02
C ALA A 96 15.62 0.72 1.53
N GLY A 97 16.48 1.61 1.04
CA GLY A 97 17.89 1.65 1.40
C GLY A 97 18.77 0.82 0.46
N PRO A 98 20.09 0.79 0.70
CA PRO A 98 20.78 1.38 1.87
C PRO A 98 20.96 2.91 1.83
N ASP A 99 20.87 3.53 0.65
CA ASP A 99 21.15 4.95 0.48
C ASP A 99 19.96 5.82 0.86
N LEU A 100 20.22 7.10 1.13
CA LEU A 100 19.19 8.12 1.31
C LEU A 100 18.46 8.35 -0.01
N GLN A 101 17.22 8.80 0.09
CA GLN A 101 16.46 9.27 -1.06
C GLN A 101 15.65 10.49 -0.63
N GLU A 102 15.69 11.55 -1.43
CA GLU A 102 15.08 12.83 -1.08
C GLU A 102 15.51 13.32 0.31
N GLY A 103 16.76 13.05 0.70
CA GLY A 103 17.30 13.43 2.00
C GLY A 103 16.77 12.61 3.17
N GLN A 104 15.99 11.57 2.92
CA GLN A 104 15.41 10.74 3.97
C GLN A 104 16.15 9.40 4.10
N PRO A 105 16.33 8.92 5.34
CA PRO A 105 17.08 7.66 5.56
C PRO A 105 16.30 6.43 5.15
N ALA A 106 17.05 5.35 4.90
CA ALA A 106 16.46 4.02 4.68
C ALA A 106 15.52 3.68 5.84
N GLY A 107 14.39 3.06 5.53
CA GLY A 107 13.38 2.71 6.52
C GLY A 107 12.27 3.74 6.67
N THR A 108 12.41 4.93 6.08
CA THR A 108 11.32 5.91 6.02
C THR A 108 10.30 5.45 4.99
N VAL A 109 9.12 5.07 5.45
CA VAL A 109 8.05 4.55 4.61
C VAL A 109 6.74 5.26 4.94
N TYR A 110 5.97 5.56 3.92
CA TYR A 110 4.60 6.05 4.07
C TYR A 110 3.65 5.07 3.42
N VAL A 111 2.61 4.71 4.13
CA VAL A 111 1.54 3.85 3.62
C VAL A 111 0.28 4.70 3.49
N GLY A 112 -0.30 4.70 2.30
CA GLY A 112 -1.57 5.37 2.03
C GLY A 112 -2.72 4.39 2.05
N LEU A 113 -3.88 4.87 2.49
CA LEU A 113 -5.12 4.08 2.49
C LEU A 113 -6.24 4.98 1.98
N ALA A 114 -6.93 4.53 0.94
CA ALA A 114 -8.09 5.22 0.40
C ALA A 114 -9.32 4.33 0.49
N GLY A 115 -10.40 4.87 1.02
CA GLY A 115 -11.72 4.26 1.05
C GLY A 115 -12.72 5.19 0.38
N ARG A 116 -14.01 4.87 0.46
CA ARG A 116 -15.07 5.63 -0.21
C ARG A 116 -15.05 7.12 0.14
N ASP A 117 -14.91 7.43 1.41
CA ASP A 117 -15.09 8.79 1.90
C ASP A 117 -13.83 9.42 2.48
N SER A 118 -12.70 8.75 2.39
CA SER A 118 -11.48 9.24 3.03
C SER A 118 -10.22 8.69 2.41
N ALA A 119 -9.15 9.47 2.52
CA ALA A 119 -7.79 9.00 2.25
C ALA A 119 -6.92 9.48 3.41
N ARG A 120 -6.02 8.62 3.87
CA ARG A 120 -5.10 8.94 4.93
C ARG A 120 -3.77 8.22 4.74
N PHE A 121 -2.80 8.57 5.55
CA PHE A 121 -1.52 7.88 5.52
C PHE A 121 -1.02 7.63 6.94
N VAL A 122 -0.12 6.68 7.05
CA VAL A 122 0.70 6.49 8.24
C VAL A 122 2.17 6.51 7.82
N ARG A 123 3.02 7.00 8.71
CA ARG A 123 4.47 6.96 8.54
C ARG A 123 5.03 5.81 9.36
N LEU A 124 5.86 5.00 8.74
CA LEU A 124 6.57 3.91 9.40
C LEU A 124 8.06 4.24 9.45
N ALA A 125 8.70 3.97 10.58
CA ALA A 125 10.15 4.05 10.72
C ALA A 125 10.64 2.61 10.92
N LEU A 126 11.15 2.01 9.85
CA LEU A 126 11.48 0.60 9.83
C LEU A 126 13.00 0.40 9.94
N ASP A 127 13.38 -0.59 10.72
CA ASP A 127 14.79 -0.97 10.89
C ASP A 127 15.13 -2.14 9.99
N GLY A 128 16.43 -2.34 9.77
CA GLY A 128 16.92 -3.46 9.03
C GLY A 128 17.41 -3.12 7.64
N ASP A 129 17.73 -4.15 6.89
CA ASP A 129 18.23 -4.01 5.53
C ASP A 129 17.08 -3.77 4.53
N ARG A 130 17.43 -3.66 3.26
CA ARG A 130 16.47 -3.42 2.19
C ARG A 130 15.33 -4.43 2.18
N THR A 131 15.63 -5.71 2.38
CA THR A 131 14.61 -6.76 2.40
C THR A 131 13.67 -6.60 3.58
N ALA A 132 14.21 -6.32 4.77
CA ALA A 132 13.41 -6.11 5.98
C ALA A 132 12.50 -4.89 5.86
N VAL A 133 13.01 -3.80 5.27
CA VAL A 133 12.21 -2.58 5.06
C VAL A 133 11.05 -2.85 4.12
N ARG A 134 11.29 -3.53 3.01
CA ARG A 134 10.23 -3.86 2.05
C ARG A 134 9.18 -4.77 2.66
N SER A 135 9.60 -5.78 3.39
CA SER A 135 8.66 -6.69 4.09
C SER A 135 7.86 -5.96 5.16
N GLY A 136 8.52 -5.11 5.92
CA GLY A 136 7.86 -4.30 6.97
C GLY A 136 6.84 -3.32 6.37
N ALA A 137 7.12 -2.74 5.22
CA ALA A 137 6.19 -1.87 4.51
C ALA A 137 4.92 -2.64 4.12
N CYS A 138 5.07 -3.86 3.60
CA CYS A 138 3.93 -4.71 3.26
C CYS A 138 3.10 -5.08 4.49
N SER A 139 3.77 -5.49 5.57
CA SER A 139 3.10 -5.84 6.82
C SER A 139 2.33 -4.64 7.39
N GLY A 140 2.96 -3.48 7.38
CA GLY A 140 2.32 -2.25 7.86
C GLY A 140 1.09 -1.88 7.04
N ALA A 141 1.15 -2.06 5.74
CA ALA A 141 0.02 -1.80 4.86
C ALA A 141 -1.15 -2.74 5.15
N LEU A 142 -0.87 -4.03 5.26
CA LEU A 142 -1.91 -5.03 5.57
C LEU A 142 -2.53 -4.76 6.93
N ASP A 143 -1.71 -4.46 7.94
CA ASP A 143 -2.20 -4.18 9.29
C ASP A 143 -3.10 -2.94 9.31
N LEU A 144 -2.73 -1.91 8.55
CA LEU A 144 -3.52 -0.68 8.49
C LEU A 144 -4.93 -0.94 7.97
N LEU A 145 -5.05 -1.65 6.86
CA LEU A 145 -6.37 -1.94 6.30
C LEU A 145 -7.15 -2.94 7.15
N LEU A 146 -6.47 -3.95 7.69
CA LEU A 146 -7.13 -4.92 8.57
C LEU A 146 -7.74 -4.22 9.78
N ALA A 147 -7.00 -3.30 10.41
CA ALA A 147 -7.53 -2.52 11.53
C ALA A 147 -8.75 -1.69 11.12
N GLU A 148 -8.72 -1.11 9.93
CA GLU A 148 -9.83 -0.29 9.43
C GLU A 148 -11.10 -1.10 9.20
N VAL A 149 -11.00 -2.27 8.55
CA VAL A 149 -12.17 -3.08 8.19
C VAL A 149 -12.69 -3.94 9.35
N THR A 150 -11.92 -4.11 10.40
CA THR A 150 -12.36 -4.85 11.59
C THR A 150 -12.81 -3.92 12.72
N ARG A 151 -12.68 -2.63 12.54
CA ARG A 151 -13.16 -1.64 13.49
C ARG A 151 -14.70 -1.63 13.47
N GLY A 152 -15.28 -1.94 14.56
CA GLY A 152 -16.70 -1.94 14.88
C GLY A 152 -17.70 -1.50 13.86
#